data_fd73da3337f250af7245698d1fd45613
#
_entry.id   fd73da3337f250af7245698d1fd45613
#
_cell.length_a   1.000
_cell.length_b   1.000
_cell.length_c   1.000
_cell.angle_alpha   90.00
_cell.angle_beta   90.00
_cell.angle_gamma   90.00
#
_symmetry.space_group_name_H-M   'P 1'
#
loop_
_entity.id
_entity.type
_entity.pdbx_description
1 polymer ?
#
loop_
_entity_poly.entity_id
_entity_poly.type
_entity_poly.pdbx_seq_one_letter_code
_entity_poly.pdbx_strand_id
1 'polypeptide(L)'
;VRIMGRPGPGQILGYIVLWGIAVALLRCQRWGQTRKILKKYINLIFAVATLLTAVLFSFAILSPHPVRGFELLCLDVGQGDGFLLRSGTTNILIDSGSSDQKKLGSRTLEPCLKSKGISRLDIAVVSHGDSDHISGLLYLLEQKMPIDLLILPGGGKGGEIYGQLEQLQTEAGGKTYYMHQGDKIKAGEMEFTCIFEKETEEERNAHSLVLCSHYKDLHILFTGDMGISEETELLDLAEENGSIQQEHLEHVQILKTAPHDSKGSSSPAFLEAMPLKAAFISYGKDNSYGHPSGQVTEKMKKQNISLYETGGKGAWTLESKAGNVIIKRTVKSRGEN
;
A
#
# COMPACT_ATOMS: atom_id res chain seq x y z
N VAL A 1 -11.01 7.61 15.15
CA VAL A 1 -11.71 8.53 14.21
C VAL A 1 -11.79 7.84 12.86
N ARG A 2 -13.02 7.63 12.33
CA ARG A 2 -13.15 7.12 10.94
C ARG A 2 -12.86 8.24 9.96
N ILE A 3 -11.95 8.01 9.04
CA ILE A 3 -11.61 8.93 7.96
C ILE A 3 -12.53 8.62 6.78
N MET A 4 -13.19 9.66 6.25
CA MET A 4 -14.02 9.52 5.04
C MET A 4 -13.12 9.56 3.81
N GLY A 5 -13.25 8.54 2.97
CA GLY A 5 -12.59 8.52 1.66
C GLY A 5 -13.26 9.45 0.65
N ARG A 6 -12.70 9.52 -0.54
CA ARG A 6 -13.31 10.25 -1.66
C ARG A 6 -14.62 9.56 -2.06
N PRO A 7 -15.77 10.28 -2.10
CA PRO A 7 -17.04 9.66 -2.46
C PRO A 7 -17.01 9.15 -3.91
N GLY A 8 -17.49 7.93 -4.11
CA GLY A 8 -17.64 7.34 -5.44
C GLY A 8 -18.82 7.95 -6.21
N PRO A 9 -18.86 7.79 -7.56
CA PRO A 9 -19.93 8.37 -8.40
C PRO A 9 -21.34 7.97 -7.96
N GLY A 10 -21.53 6.72 -7.52
CA GLY A 10 -22.83 6.23 -7.02
C GLY A 10 -23.27 6.91 -5.72
N GLN A 11 -22.34 7.24 -4.84
CA GLN A 11 -22.61 7.97 -3.60
C GLN A 11 -23.00 9.42 -3.89
N ILE A 12 -22.33 10.07 -4.86
CA ILE A 12 -22.66 11.43 -5.31
C ILE A 12 -24.06 11.44 -5.91
N LEU A 13 -24.40 10.48 -6.77
CA LEU A 13 -25.70 10.34 -7.38
C LEU A 13 -26.79 10.12 -6.31
N GLY A 14 -26.54 9.22 -5.35
CA GLY A 14 -27.43 8.97 -4.22
C GLY A 14 -27.70 10.25 -3.41
N TYR A 15 -26.66 11.05 -3.15
CA TYR A 15 -26.79 12.36 -2.48
C TYR A 15 -27.70 13.32 -3.26
N ILE A 16 -27.49 13.45 -4.57
CA ILE A 16 -28.30 14.34 -5.45
C ILE A 16 -29.76 13.90 -5.46
N VAL A 17 -30.02 12.59 -5.58
CA VAL A 17 -31.39 12.03 -5.57
C VAL A 17 -32.08 12.30 -4.23
N LEU A 18 -31.42 12.05 -3.12
CA LEU A 18 -31.97 12.28 -1.79
C LEU A 18 -32.26 13.75 -1.54
N TRP A 19 -31.38 14.64 -1.98
CA TRP A 19 -31.59 16.09 -1.90
C TRP A 19 -32.76 16.55 -2.77
N GLY A 20 -32.90 16.00 -3.97
CA GLY A 20 -34.04 16.22 -4.87
C GLY A 20 -35.38 15.80 -4.25
N ILE A 21 -35.41 14.62 -3.61
CA ILE A 21 -36.59 14.13 -2.87
C ILE A 21 -36.94 15.08 -1.71
N ALA A 22 -35.94 15.51 -0.92
CA ALA A 22 -36.15 16.43 0.19
C ALA A 22 -36.75 17.76 -0.29
N VAL A 23 -36.23 18.32 -1.38
CA VAL A 23 -36.74 19.56 -1.98
C VAL A 23 -38.17 19.40 -2.53
N ALA A 24 -38.46 18.27 -3.19
CA ALA A 24 -39.80 17.93 -3.69
C ALA A 24 -40.82 17.84 -2.55
N LEU A 25 -40.46 17.17 -1.47
CA LEU A 25 -41.31 17.06 -0.30
C LEU A 25 -41.57 18.40 0.38
N LEU A 26 -40.53 19.27 0.48
CA LEU A 26 -40.70 20.65 0.98
C LEU A 26 -41.63 21.49 0.11
N ARG A 27 -41.59 21.32 -1.22
CA ARG A 27 -42.52 22.00 -2.14
C ARG A 27 -43.96 21.48 -2.01
N CYS A 28 -44.16 20.16 -1.88
CA CYS A 28 -45.47 19.57 -1.66
C CYS A 28 -46.10 20.05 -0.36
N GLN A 29 -45.30 20.29 0.68
CA GLN A 29 -45.78 20.82 1.98
C GLN A 29 -46.34 22.25 1.88
N ARG A 30 -45.90 23.04 0.91
CA ARG A 30 -46.40 24.41 0.65
C ARG A 30 -47.73 24.45 -0.10
N TRP A 31 -48.12 23.35 -0.80
CA TRP A 31 -49.28 23.33 -1.69
C TRP A 31 -50.57 22.76 -1.07
N GLY A 32 -50.54 22.30 0.18
CA GLY A 32 -51.71 21.66 0.79
C GLY A 32 -52.43 22.55 1.83
N GLN A 33 -53.62 23.04 1.53
CA GLN A 33 -54.63 23.43 2.55
C GLN A 33 -55.17 22.14 3.23
N THR A 34 -54.32 21.39 3.95
CA THR A 34 -54.73 20.16 4.62
C THR A 34 -55.11 20.41 6.07
N ARG A 35 -56.15 19.65 6.58
CA ARG A 35 -56.61 19.72 7.96
C ARG A 35 -55.44 19.55 8.94
N LYS A 36 -55.46 20.29 10.09
CA LYS A 36 -54.38 20.33 11.10
C LYS A 36 -53.81 18.97 11.49
N ILE A 37 -54.66 17.95 11.60
CA ILE A 37 -54.28 16.58 11.98
C ILE A 37 -53.42 15.92 10.87
N LEU A 38 -53.86 16.01 9.61
CA LEU A 38 -53.14 15.47 8.48
C LEU A 38 -51.75 16.10 8.32
N LYS A 39 -51.66 17.42 8.55
CA LYS A 39 -50.41 18.17 8.54
C LYS A 39 -49.41 17.71 9.60
N LYS A 40 -49.88 17.32 10.80
CA LYS A 40 -49.01 16.75 11.87
C LYS A 40 -48.43 15.44 11.46
N TYR A 41 -49.19 14.51 10.85
CA TYR A 41 -48.67 13.22 10.37
C TYR A 41 -47.71 13.36 9.21
N ILE A 42 -48.02 14.25 8.26
CA ILE A 42 -47.13 14.55 7.13
C ILE A 42 -45.80 15.12 7.64
N ASN A 43 -45.79 16.02 8.62
CA ASN A 43 -44.57 16.56 9.21
C ASN A 43 -43.75 15.48 9.93
N LEU A 44 -44.43 14.58 10.66
CA LEU A 44 -43.77 13.45 11.34
C LEU A 44 -43.14 12.48 10.33
N ILE A 45 -43.88 12.10 9.29
CA ILE A 45 -43.36 11.23 8.22
C ILE A 45 -42.15 11.89 7.53
N PHE A 46 -42.25 13.19 7.28
CA PHE A 46 -41.14 13.94 6.71
C PHE A 46 -39.90 13.97 7.60
N ALA A 47 -40.07 14.22 8.89
CA ALA A 47 -38.97 14.23 9.88
C ALA A 47 -38.30 12.85 9.99
N VAL A 48 -39.12 11.79 10.04
CA VAL A 48 -38.63 10.40 10.08
C VAL A 48 -37.89 10.04 8.78
N ALA A 49 -38.43 10.39 7.62
CA ALA A 49 -37.79 10.15 6.34
C ALA A 49 -36.46 10.88 6.21
N THR A 50 -36.40 12.15 6.66
CA THR A 50 -35.16 12.94 6.66
C THR A 50 -34.11 12.33 7.59
N LEU A 51 -34.52 11.90 8.79
CA LEU A 51 -33.63 11.24 9.73
C LEU A 51 -33.08 9.92 9.18
N LEU A 52 -33.97 9.06 8.64
CA LEU A 52 -33.55 7.80 8.01
C LEU A 52 -32.58 8.05 6.84
N THR A 53 -32.88 9.05 6.02
CA THR A 53 -32.00 9.44 4.91
C THR A 53 -30.64 9.88 5.40
N ALA A 54 -30.58 10.71 6.45
CA ALA A 54 -29.34 11.18 7.04
C ALA A 54 -28.52 10.01 7.63
N VAL A 55 -29.20 9.06 8.31
CA VAL A 55 -28.56 7.86 8.88
C VAL A 55 -28.01 6.95 7.77
N LEU A 56 -28.80 6.66 6.73
CA LEU A 56 -28.36 5.84 5.60
C LEU A 56 -27.20 6.47 4.85
N PHE A 57 -27.26 7.79 4.64
CA PHE A 57 -26.19 8.55 4.02
C PHE A 57 -24.91 8.54 4.85
N SER A 58 -25.03 8.76 6.17
CA SER A 58 -23.89 8.67 7.09
C SER A 58 -23.28 7.26 7.08
N PHE A 59 -24.11 6.22 7.09
CA PHE A 59 -23.65 4.83 6.99
C PHE A 59 -22.92 4.57 5.68
N ALA A 60 -23.47 5.02 4.53
CA ALA A 60 -22.84 4.84 3.22
C ALA A 60 -21.47 5.55 3.12
N ILE A 61 -21.34 6.77 3.68
CA ILE A 61 -20.07 7.51 3.69
C ILE A 61 -19.06 6.88 4.65
N LEU A 62 -19.52 6.43 5.82
CA LEU A 62 -18.66 5.86 6.87
C LEU A 62 -18.31 4.39 6.62
N SER A 63 -18.95 3.73 5.65
CA SER A 63 -18.65 2.35 5.31
C SER A 63 -17.27 2.25 4.66
N PRO A 64 -16.47 1.21 4.99
CA PRO A 64 -15.23 0.94 4.29
C PRO A 64 -15.49 0.78 2.78
N HIS A 65 -14.56 1.24 1.95
CA HIS A 65 -14.63 1.05 0.51
C HIS A 65 -13.80 -0.18 0.12
N PRO A 66 -14.41 -1.38 0.08
CA PRO A 66 -13.67 -2.58 -0.23
C PRO A 66 -13.19 -2.55 -1.67
N VAL A 67 -11.97 -3.03 -1.87
CA VAL A 67 -11.40 -3.24 -3.20
C VAL A 67 -11.96 -4.56 -3.76
N ARG A 68 -12.45 -4.54 -4.99
CA ARG A 68 -12.84 -5.77 -5.70
C ARG A 68 -11.60 -6.38 -6.35
N GLY A 69 -11.13 -7.51 -5.80
CA GLY A 69 -9.88 -8.13 -6.20
C GLY A 69 -8.69 -7.59 -5.39
N PHE A 70 -7.58 -7.37 -6.04
CA PHE A 70 -6.33 -6.90 -5.43
C PHE A 70 -5.88 -5.57 -6.07
N GLU A 71 -5.36 -4.67 -5.25
CA GLU A 71 -4.74 -3.42 -5.65
C GLU A 71 -3.37 -3.29 -4.97
N LEU A 72 -2.32 -3.08 -5.74
CA LEU A 72 -1.02 -2.61 -5.25
C LEU A 72 -0.80 -1.21 -5.77
N LEU A 73 -0.49 -0.28 -4.89
CA LEU A 73 -0.11 1.08 -5.20
C LEU A 73 1.36 1.29 -4.85
N CYS A 74 2.19 1.49 -5.87
CA CYS A 74 3.55 2.00 -5.72
C CYS A 74 3.46 3.53 -5.58
N LEU A 75 3.78 4.04 -4.40
CA LEU A 75 3.69 5.46 -4.06
C LEU A 75 4.87 6.22 -4.69
N ASP A 76 4.61 7.44 -5.14
CA ASP A 76 5.67 8.39 -5.47
C ASP A 76 6.12 9.10 -4.18
N VAL A 77 7.07 8.48 -3.50
CA VAL A 77 7.63 8.97 -2.24
C VAL A 77 8.89 9.81 -2.43
N GLY A 78 9.33 10.02 -3.68
CA GLY A 78 10.65 10.58 -3.98
C GLY A 78 11.73 9.52 -3.82
N GLN A 79 12.85 9.88 -3.19
CA GLN A 79 13.95 8.94 -2.94
C GLN A 79 13.64 8.08 -1.71
N GLY A 80 13.17 6.84 -1.95
CA GLY A 80 12.74 5.88 -0.95
C GLY A 80 11.65 4.95 -1.47
N ASP A 81 11.03 4.19 -0.59
CA ASP A 81 10.05 3.18 -0.93
C ASP A 81 8.71 3.35 -0.19
N GLY A 82 7.63 2.95 -0.85
CA GLY A 82 6.32 2.92 -0.25
C GLY A 82 5.30 2.18 -1.10
N PHE A 83 4.72 1.12 -0.54
CA PHE A 83 3.74 0.28 -1.22
C PHE A 83 2.51 0.06 -0.36
N LEU A 84 1.34 0.31 -0.93
CA LEU A 84 0.06 0.03 -0.28
C LEU A 84 -0.63 -1.11 -1.02
N LEU A 85 -0.84 -2.23 -0.33
CA LEU A 85 -1.54 -3.40 -0.85
C LEU A 85 -2.95 -3.45 -0.25
N ARG A 86 -3.95 -3.77 -1.08
CA ARG A 86 -5.34 -3.80 -0.68
C ARG A 86 -6.07 -4.98 -1.29
N SER A 87 -6.88 -5.69 -0.49
CA SER A 87 -7.82 -6.70 -0.97
C SER A 87 -9.04 -6.74 -0.05
N GLY A 88 -10.24 -6.66 -0.61
CA GLY A 88 -11.44 -6.49 0.21
C GLY A 88 -11.33 -5.24 1.10
N THR A 89 -11.41 -5.43 2.40
CA THR A 89 -11.24 -4.37 3.42
C THR A 89 -9.85 -4.35 4.03
N THR A 90 -8.97 -5.28 3.67
CA THR A 90 -7.61 -5.40 4.19
C THR A 90 -6.69 -4.40 3.52
N ASN A 91 -5.92 -3.67 4.32
CA ASN A 91 -4.97 -2.64 3.89
C ASN A 91 -3.62 -2.90 4.53
N ILE A 92 -2.59 -3.06 3.73
CA ILE A 92 -1.23 -3.38 4.16
C ILE A 92 -0.28 -2.35 3.58
N LEU A 93 0.57 -1.79 4.42
CA LEU A 93 1.62 -0.86 4.03
C LEU A 93 2.96 -1.58 4.12
N ILE A 94 3.73 -1.61 3.03
CA ILE A 94 5.10 -2.12 3.01
C ILE A 94 6.01 -0.95 2.72
N ASP A 95 6.87 -0.64 3.65
CA ASP A 95 7.69 0.55 3.70
C ASP A 95 6.88 1.85 3.47
N SER A 96 7.41 2.96 3.83
CA SER A 96 6.87 4.28 3.49
C SER A 96 7.83 5.34 4.00
N GLY A 97 8.92 5.50 3.30
CA GLY A 97 9.94 6.44 3.68
C GLY A 97 10.42 7.28 2.52
N SER A 98 11.19 8.31 2.84
CA SER A 98 11.85 9.18 1.88
C SER A 98 13.02 9.89 2.50
N SER A 99 14.15 9.93 1.78
CA SER A 99 15.32 10.71 2.19
C SER A 99 15.28 12.17 1.70
N ASP A 100 14.48 12.47 0.66
CA ASP A 100 14.35 13.81 0.06
C ASP A 100 13.05 14.54 0.44
N GLN A 101 11.98 13.83 0.78
CA GLN A 101 10.69 14.41 1.16
C GLN A 101 10.46 14.46 2.68
N LYS A 102 11.04 15.48 3.35
CA LYS A 102 10.93 15.66 4.82
C LYS A 102 9.50 15.64 5.39
N LYS A 103 8.47 15.85 4.58
CA LYS A 103 7.05 15.89 4.99
C LYS A 103 6.23 14.81 4.29
N LEU A 104 6.85 13.69 3.91
CA LEU A 104 6.21 12.59 3.22
C LEU A 104 4.93 12.15 3.95
N GLY A 105 5.01 11.87 5.24
CA GLY A 105 3.89 11.39 6.04
C GLY A 105 2.66 12.29 5.92
N SER A 106 2.83 13.61 6.16
CA SER A 106 1.72 14.57 6.19
C SER A 106 1.25 15.05 4.80
N ARG A 107 2.12 15.06 3.79
CA ARG A 107 1.78 15.61 2.47
C ARG A 107 1.41 14.56 1.44
N THR A 108 1.90 13.34 1.57
CA THR A 108 1.72 12.28 0.58
C THR A 108 1.00 11.07 1.18
N LEU A 109 1.55 10.47 2.23
CA LEU A 109 1.06 9.19 2.75
C LEU A 109 -0.33 9.34 3.42
N GLU A 110 -0.46 10.21 4.41
CA GLU A 110 -1.74 10.41 5.11
C GLU A 110 -2.86 10.88 4.15
N PRO A 111 -2.65 11.87 3.25
CA PRO A 111 -3.65 12.22 2.25
C PRO A 111 -4.01 11.08 1.30
N CYS A 112 -3.04 10.24 0.90
CA CYS A 112 -3.29 9.06 0.08
C CYS A 112 -4.22 8.09 0.81
N LEU A 113 -3.90 7.71 2.06
CA LEU A 113 -4.73 6.83 2.88
C LEU A 113 -6.14 7.41 3.07
N LYS A 114 -6.25 8.71 3.41
CA LYS A 114 -7.53 9.41 3.54
C LYS A 114 -8.34 9.38 2.25
N SER A 115 -7.71 9.61 1.10
CA SER A 115 -8.40 9.59 -0.21
C SER A 115 -9.01 8.22 -0.55
N LYS A 116 -8.41 7.15 -0.02
CA LYS A 116 -8.87 5.77 -0.18
C LYS A 116 -9.84 5.33 0.94
N GLY A 117 -10.15 6.21 1.89
CA GLY A 117 -11.02 5.91 3.04
C GLY A 117 -10.37 4.98 4.08
N ILE A 118 -9.04 4.93 4.09
CA ILE A 118 -8.28 4.10 5.02
C ILE A 118 -8.06 4.90 6.31
N SER A 119 -8.65 4.44 7.40
CA SER A 119 -8.50 5.01 8.74
C SER A 119 -7.75 4.09 9.70
N ARG A 120 -7.33 2.92 9.22
CA ARG A 120 -6.62 1.88 9.94
C ARG A 120 -5.86 1.03 8.94
N LEU A 121 -4.67 0.58 9.30
CA LEU A 121 -3.91 -0.45 8.58
C LEU A 121 -4.05 -1.76 9.34
N ASP A 122 -4.26 -2.85 8.63
CA ASP A 122 -4.25 -4.20 9.21
C ASP A 122 -2.81 -4.63 9.51
N ILE A 123 -1.90 -4.33 8.58
CA ILE A 123 -0.47 -4.61 8.73
C ILE A 123 0.35 -3.43 8.20
N ALA A 124 1.44 -3.09 8.90
CA ALA A 124 2.55 -2.32 8.35
C ALA A 124 3.82 -3.17 8.42
N VAL A 125 4.58 -3.21 7.34
CA VAL A 125 5.84 -3.96 7.24
C VAL A 125 6.98 -2.98 7.01
N VAL A 126 8.06 -3.18 7.72
CA VAL A 126 9.33 -2.48 7.54
C VAL A 126 10.35 -3.49 7.01
N SER A 127 10.88 -3.24 5.82
CA SER A 127 11.93 -4.08 5.25
C SER A 127 13.25 -3.91 6.02
N HIS A 128 13.61 -2.67 6.34
CA HIS A 128 14.77 -2.32 7.18
C HIS A 128 14.62 -0.89 7.76
N GLY A 129 15.53 -0.52 8.66
CA GLY A 129 15.39 0.66 9.53
C GLY A 129 15.83 2.00 8.94
N ASP A 130 16.16 2.12 7.66
CA ASP A 130 16.61 3.37 7.07
C ASP A 130 15.47 4.37 6.84
N SER A 131 15.80 5.65 6.94
CA SER A 131 14.80 6.72 6.94
C SER A 131 13.92 6.78 5.69
N ASP A 132 14.47 6.36 4.56
CA ASP A 132 13.79 6.30 3.27
C ASP A 132 12.85 5.09 3.12
N HIS A 133 12.79 4.23 4.15
CA HIS A 133 11.81 3.15 4.27
C HIS A 133 10.81 3.38 5.40
N ILE A 134 11.17 4.16 6.44
CA ILE A 134 10.34 4.26 7.65
C ILE A 134 9.80 5.65 7.97
N SER A 135 10.31 6.75 7.39
CA SER A 135 9.97 8.12 7.83
C SER A 135 8.49 8.46 7.75
N GLY A 136 7.77 7.92 6.76
CA GLY A 136 6.32 8.06 6.66
C GLY A 136 5.56 7.24 7.70
N LEU A 137 6.03 6.00 7.98
CA LEU A 137 5.45 5.15 9.01
C LEU A 137 5.65 5.74 10.41
N LEU A 138 6.84 6.27 10.71
CA LEU A 138 7.10 7.01 11.95
C LEU A 138 6.08 8.12 12.16
N TYR A 139 5.86 8.95 11.13
CA TYR A 139 4.84 9.99 11.18
C TYR A 139 3.44 9.41 11.49
N LEU A 140 3.02 8.33 10.84
CA LEU A 140 1.70 7.73 11.09
C LEU A 140 1.57 7.24 12.54
N LEU A 141 2.61 6.60 13.08
CA LEU A 141 2.64 6.12 14.47
C LEU A 141 2.62 7.28 15.46
N GLU A 142 3.38 8.35 15.24
CA GLU A 142 3.34 9.59 16.04
C GLU A 142 1.94 10.23 16.03
N GLN A 143 1.21 10.16 14.91
CA GLN A 143 -0.19 10.60 14.81
C GLN A 143 -1.18 9.60 15.40
N LYS A 144 -0.69 8.49 16.00
CA LYS A 144 -1.50 7.41 16.59
C LYS A 144 -2.48 6.81 15.59
N MET A 145 -2.06 6.68 14.33
CA MET A 145 -2.85 5.94 13.35
C MET A 145 -2.98 4.48 13.79
N PRO A 146 -4.20 3.92 13.85
CA PRO A 146 -4.37 2.53 14.25
C PRO A 146 -3.70 1.59 13.22
N ILE A 147 -2.75 0.79 13.68
CA ILE A 147 -2.09 -0.29 12.94
C ILE A 147 -2.19 -1.54 13.81
N ASP A 148 -2.82 -2.59 13.32
CA ASP A 148 -3.06 -3.77 14.17
C ASP A 148 -1.78 -4.55 14.41
N LEU A 149 -0.99 -4.74 13.36
CA LEU A 149 0.25 -5.48 13.41
C LEU A 149 1.37 -4.71 12.67
N LEU A 150 2.42 -4.39 13.39
CA LEU A 150 3.68 -3.91 12.85
C LEU A 150 4.64 -5.09 12.71
N ILE A 151 5.15 -5.31 11.50
CA ILE A 151 6.16 -6.34 11.19
C ILE A 151 7.51 -5.66 11.03
N LEU A 152 8.48 -6.14 11.78
CA LEU A 152 9.87 -5.69 11.77
C LEU A 152 10.80 -6.87 11.43
N PRO A 153 11.98 -6.63 10.85
CA PRO A 153 12.99 -7.66 10.64
C PRO A 153 13.41 -8.31 11.96
N GLY A 154 13.52 -9.63 12.01
CA GLY A 154 13.92 -10.37 13.19
C GLY A 154 15.34 -10.02 13.66
N GLY A 155 16.29 -9.91 12.73
CA GLY A 155 17.66 -9.48 13.00
C GLY A 155 17.79 -8.04 13.49
N GLY A 156 16.73 -7.22 13.31
CA GLY A 156 16.68 -5.85 13.83
C GLY A 156 16.32 -5.74 15.32
N LYS A 157 15.96 -6.85 15.96
CA LYS A 157 15.48 -6.86 17.35
C LYS A 157 16.58 -6.35 18.30
N GLY A 158 16.22 -5.33 19.10
CA GLY A 158 17.16 -4.67 20.03
C GLY A 158 17.86 -3.44 19.43
N GLY A 159 17.72 -3.17 18.13
CA GLY A 159 18.20 -1.94 17.51
C GLY A 159 17.38 -0.72 17.94
N GLU A 160 18.03 0.43 18.07
CA GLU A 160 17.42 1.68 18.57
C GLU A 160 16.16 2.08 17.78
N ILE A 161 16.25 2.08 16.45
CA ILE A 161 15.14 2.49 15.58
C ILE A 161 13.95 1.53 15.66
N TYR A 162 14.20 0.22 15.75
CA TYR A 162 13.14 -0.77 15.89
C TYR A 162 12.48 -0.70 17.26
N GLY A 163 13.26 -0.43 18.32
CA GLY A 163 12.72 -0.17 19.66
C GLY A 163 11.82 1.07 19.71
N GLN A 164 12.19 2.14 18.99
CA GLN A 164 11.35 3.33 18.85
C GLN A 164 10.03 3.01 18.12
N LEU A 165 10.08 2.29 17.02
CA LEU A 165 8.90 1.86 16.26
C LEU A 165 7.97 0.99 17.12
N GLU A 166 8.52 0.01 17.85
CA GLU A 166 7.78 -0.87 18.76
C GLU A 166 7.11 -0.09 19.89
N GLN A 167 7.82 0.87 20.48
CA GLN A 167 7.26 1.74 21.51
C GLN A 167 6.06 2.53 20.98
N LEU A 168 6.22 3.24 19.86
CA LEU A 168 5.16 4.03 19.25
C LEU A 168 3.95 3.16 18.87
N GLN A 169 4.20 1.96 18.35
CA GLN A 169 3.15 1.00 18.02
C GLN A 169 2.38 0.54 19.26
N THR A 170 3.09 0.27 20.35
CA THR A 170 2.48 -0.10 21.64
C THR A 170 1.64 1.05 22.20
N GLU A 171 2.14 2.28 22.14
CA GLU A 171 1.41 3.49 22.55
C GLU A 171 0.16 3.75 21.70
N ALA A 172 0.15 3.34 20.44
CA ALA A 172 -1.00 3.38 19.54
C ALA A 172 -1.98 2.21 19.79
N GLY A 173 -1.63 1.23 20.61
CA GLY A 173 -2.45 0.07 20.97
C GLY A 173 -2.37 -1.10 19.98
N GLY A 174 -1.39 -1.11 19.09
CA GLY A 174 -1.14 -2.19 18.14
C GLY A 174 -0.14 -3.23 18.69
N LYS A 175 0.14 -4.25 17.87
CA LYS A 175 1.10 -5.31 18.18
C LYS A 175 2.31 -5.21 17.27
N THR A 176 3.46 -5.68 17.74
CA THR A 176 4.69 -5.83 16.94
C THR A 176 5.05 -7.29 16.82
N TYR A 177 5.51 -7.68 15.66
CA TYR A 177 6.06 -9.02 15.37
C TYR A 177 7.40 -8.88 14.66
N TYR A 178 8.40 -9.56 15.15
CA TYR A 178 9.71 -9.68 14.52
C TYR A 178 9.69 -10.92 13.63
N MET A 179 9.76 -10.71 12.33
CA MET A 179 9.59 -11.74 11.30
C MET A 179 10.95 -12.31 10.89
N HIS A 180 11.03 -13.61 10.82
CA HIS A 180 12.23 -14.36 10.44
C HIS A 180 12.01 -15.13 9.13
N GLN A 181 13.11 -15.54 8.51
CA GLN A 181 13.06 -16.40 7.32
C GLN A 181 12.20 -17.65 7.58
N GLY A 182 11.30 -17.94 6.67
CA GLY A 182 10.34 -19.04 6.76
C GLY A 182 9.00 -18.67 7.39
N ASP A 183 8.90 -17.53 8.07
CA ASP A 183 7.64 -17.08 8.65
C ASP A 183 6.61 -16.73 7.58
N LYS A 184 5.35 -17.06 7.86
CA LYS A 184 4.21 -16.79 6.99
C LYS A 184 3.13 -16.01 7.73
N ILE A 185 2.59 -14.98 7.09
CA ILE A 185 1.50 -14.17 7.63
C ILE A 185 0.39 -14.08 6.59
N LYS A 186 -0.83 -14.34 7.04
CA LYS A 186 -2.02 -14.22 6.18
C LYS A 186 -2.87 -13.04 6.61
N ALA A 187 -3.27 -12.22 5.63
CA ALA A 187 -4.14 -11.07 5.82
C ALA A 187 -5.21 -11.01 4.72
N GLY A 188 -6.44 -11.39 5.08
CA GLY A 188 -7.52 -11.55 4.11
C GLY A 188 -7.20 -12.63 3.08
N GLU A 189 -7.21 -12.26 1.79
CA GLU A 189 -6.85 -13.16 0.67
C GLU A 189 -5.36 -13.05 0.28
N MET A 190 -4.57 -12.26 1.00
CA MET A 190 -3.13 -12.12 0.78
C MET A 190 -2.35 -12.95 1.78
N GLU A 191 -1.25 -13.54 1.33
CA GLU A 191 -0.28 -14.23 2.18
C GLU A 191 1.11 -13.67 1.90
N PHE A 192 1.91 -13.55 2.94
CA PHE A 192 3.27 -13.05 2.92
C PHE A 192 4.19 -14.09 3.53
N THR A 193 5.25 -14.41 2.81
CA THR A 193 6.30 -15.31 3.29
C THR A 193 7.62 -14.54 3.31
N CYS A 194 8.32 -14.55 4.43
CA CYS A 194 9.71 -14.12 4.48
C CYS A 194 10.58 -15.22 3.85
N ILE A 195 11.10 -14.97 2.66
CA ILE A 195 11.92 -15.96 1.95
C ILE A 195 13.42 -15.76 2.20
N PHE A 196 13.80 -14.58 2.69
CA PHE A 196 15.20 -14.30 3.04
C PHE A 196 15.26 -13.18 4.08
N GLU A 197 16.13 -13.36 5.05
CA GLU A 197 16.54 -12.37 6.04
C GLU A 197 17.97 -12.69 6.45
N LYS A 198 18.82 -11.70 6.49
CA LYS A 198 20.19 -11.87 6.97
C LYS A 198 20.32 -11.35 8.40
N GLU A 199 20.68 -12.23 9.32
CA GLU A 199 21.05 -11.86 10.69
C GLU A 199 22.52 -11.45 10.72
N THR A 200 22.82 -10.16 10.62
CA THR A 200 24.21 -9.67 10.80
C THR A 200 24.23 -8.46 11.72
N GLU A 201 25.28 -8.34 12.55
CA GLU A 201 25.48 -7.19 13.43
C GLU A 201 26.10 -5.97 12.73
N GLU A 202 26.56 -6.08 11.48
CA GLU A 202 27.52 -5.15 10.89
C GLU A 202 27.03 -4.16 9.85
N GLU A 203 25.88 -4.38 9.14
CA GLU A 203 25.40 -3.44 8.09
C GLU A 203 23.89 -3.29 8.07
N ARG A 204 23.38 -2.05 8.11
CA ARG A 204 21.95 -1.72 8.17
C ARG A 204 21.14 -2.28 6.99
N ASN A 205 21.71 -2.27 5.77
CA ASN A 205 21.03 -2.72 4.56
C ASN A 205 21.04 -4.25 4.40
N ALA A 206 21.99 -4.93 5.07
CA ALA A 206 22.06 -6.39 5.07
C ALA A 206 20.89 -7.06 5.82
N HIS A 207 20.15 -6.31 6.63
CA HIS A 207 18.97 -6.80 7.35
C HIS A 207 17.67 -6.67 6.59
N SER A 208 17.71 -6.44 5.26
CA SER A 208 16.49 -6.29 4.48
C SER A 208 15.64 -7.56 4.52
N LEU A 209 14.41 -7.40 5.00
CA LEU A 209 13.39 -8.44 4.97
C LEU A 209 12.92 -8.63 3.53
N VAL A 210 13.17 -9.79 2.95
CA VAL A 210 12.73 -10.13 1.59
C VAL A 210 11.42 -10.90 1.68
N LEU A 211 10.35 -10.25 1.19
CA LEU A 211 8.99 -10.77 1.29
C LEU A 211 8.45 -11.19 -0.07
N CYS A 212 8.00 -12.43 -0.18
CA CYS A 212 7.11 -12.85 -1.24
C CYS A 212 5.67 -12.69 -0.78
N SER A 213 4.92 -11.81 -1.45
CA SER A 213 3.47 -11.67 -1.28
C SER A 213 2.76 -12.41 -2.38
N HIS A 214 1.75 -13.21 -2.05
CA HIS A 214 0.89 -13.79 -3.05
C HIS A 214 -0.59 -13.48 -2.82
N TYR A 215 -1.28 -13.23 -3.93
CA TYR A 215 -2.72 -13.09 -4.02
C TYR A 215 -3.22 -13.96 -5.17
N LYS A 216 -3.83 -15.11 -4.87
CA LYS A 216 -4.18 -16.14 -5.86
C LYS A 216 -2.92 -16.55 -6.67
N ASP A 217 -2.95 -16.37 -7.98
CA ASP A 217 -1.83 -16.73 -8.88
C ASP A 217 -0.83 -15.58 -9.09
N LEU A 218 -1.01 -14.44 -8.43
CA LEU A 218 -0.14 -13.28 -8.53
C LEU A 218 0.88 -13.27 -7.39
N HIS A 219 2.16 -13.43 -7.73
CA HIS A 219 3.27 -13.40 -6.79
C HIS A 219 4.11 -12.14 -7.02
N ILE A 220 4.40 -11.44 -5.92
CA ILE A 220 5.14 -10.18 -5.91
C ILE A 220 6.27 -10.28 -4.91
N LEU A 221 7.49 -10.01 -5.34
CA LEU A 221 8.67 -10.00 -4.48
C LEU A 221 9.06 -8.57 -4.10
N PHE A 222 9.19 -8.33 -2.80
CA PHE A 222 9.70 -7.11 -2.21
C PHE A 222 11.08 -7.40 -1.64
N THR A 223 12.12 -6.80 -2.20
CA THR A 223 13.51 -7.11 -1.85
C THR A 223 14.11 -6.18 -0.81
N GLY A 224 13.35 -5.16 -0.33
CA GLY A 224 13.97 -4.07 0.41
C GLY A 224 15.13 -3.47 -0.38
N ASP A 225 16.27 -3.27 0.25
CA ASP A 225 17.50 -2.75 -0.35
C ASP A 225 18.59 -3.83 -0.49
N MET A 226 18.14 -5.09 -0.73
CA MET A 226 19.02 -6.23 -0.96
C MET A 226 20.01 -5.96 -2.11
N GLY A 227 21.29 -6.18 -1.85
CA GLY A 227 22.36 -6.04 -2.83
C GLY A 227 22.71 -7.35 -3.55
N ILE A 228 23.71 -7.32 -4.48
CA ILE A 228 24.13 -8.51 -5.26
C ILE A 228 24.62 -9.65 -4.35
N SER A 229 25.28 -9.32 -3.24
CA SER A 229 25.75 -10.34 -2.28
C SER A 229 24.59 -11.16 -1.73
N GLU A 230 23.55 -10.49 -1.28
CA GLU A 230 22.33 -11.09 -0.73
C GLU A 230 21.51 -11.79 -1.82
N GLU A 231 21.47 -11.23 -3.05
CA GLU A 231 20.87 -11.91 -4.21
C GLU A 231 21.53 -13.26 -4.49
N THR A 232 22.86 -13.29 -4.43
CA THR A 232 23.63 -14.54 -4.63
C THR A 232 23.33 -15.55 -3.56
N GLU A 233 23.34 -15.13 -2.28
CA GLU A 233 23.02 -15.99 -1.14
C GLU A 233 21.59 -16.55 -1.24
N LEU A 234 20.62 -15.70 -1.64
CA LEU A 234 19.25 -16.13 -1.86
C LEU A 234 19.13 -17.17 -2.98
N LEU A 235 19.89 -17.00 -4.06
CA LEU A 235 19.93 -17.95 -5.17
C LEU A 235 20.58 -19.28 -4.77
N ASP A 236 21.68 -19.24 -4.01
CA ASP A 236 22.34 -20.43 -3.50
C ASP A 236 21.37 -21.24 -2.62
N LEU A 237 20.60 -20.57 -1.77
CA LEU A 237 19.54 -21.22 -0.98
C LEU A 237 18.41 -21.78 -1.87
N ALA A 238 18.12 -21.15 -3.00
CA ALA A 238 17.10 -21.62 -3.93
C ALA A 238 17.54 -22.85 -4.75
N GLU A 239 18.83 -23.14 -4.86
CA GLU A 239 19.34 -24.36 -5.50
C GLU A 239 19.06 -25.63 -4.65
N GLU A 240 18.77 -25.48 -3.36
CA GLU A 240 18.37 -26.60 -2.52
C GLU A 240 16.95 -27.06 -2.88
N ASN A 241 16.81 -28.30 -3.34
CA ASN A 241 15.53 -28.89 -3.73
C ASN A 241 14.49 -28.81 -2.61
N GLY A 242 13.36 -28.17 -2.92
CA GLY A 242 12.24 -27.99 -1.99
C GLY A 242 12.50 -26.90 -0.95
N SER A 243 13.47 -26.04 -1.16
CA SER A 243 13.67 -24.86 -0.33
C SER A 243 12.49 -23.88 -0.49
N ILE A 244 12.23 -23.08 0.54
CA ILE A 244 11.20 -22.06 0.50
C ILE A 244 11.51 -20.99 -0.56
N GLN A 245 12.78 -20.73 -0.82
CA GLN A 245 13.26 -19.81 -1.81
C GLN A 245 12.89 -20.29 -3.23
N GLN A 246 13.20 -21.56 -3.57
CA GLN A 246 12.86 -22.18 -4.85
C GLN A 246 11.34 -22.13 -5.04
N GLU A 247 10.55 -22.62 -4.07
CA GLU A 247 9.08 -22.66 -4.15
C GLU A 247 8.49 -21.29 -4.52
N HIS A 248 9.03 -20.21 -3.97
CA HIS A 248 8.49 -18.88 -4.22
C HIS A 248 9.05 -18.23 -5.48
N LEU A 249 10.37 -18.29 -5.73
CA LEU A 249 10.99 -17.61 -6.87
C LEU A 249 10.46 -18.12 -8.22
N GLU A 250 10.17 -19.41 -8.35
CA GLU A 250 9.59 -20.00 -9.57
C GLU A 250 8.22 -19.41 -9.96
N HIS A 251 7.56 -18.68 -9.07
CA HIS A 251 6.24 -18.10 -9.30
C HIS A 251 6.21 -16.57 -9.32
N VAL A 252 7.30 -15.89 -8.99
CA VAL A 252 7.36 -14.42 -8.93
C VAL A 252 7.21 -13.79 -10.32
N GLN A 253 6.15 -13.01 -10.51
CA GLN A 253 5.89 -12.31 -11.78
C GLN A 253 6.17 -10.81 -11.68
N ILE A 254 6.14 -10.26 -10.48
CA ILE A 254 6.32 -8.84 -10.22
C ILE A 254 7.43 -8.64 -9.20
N LEU A 255 8.36 -7.74 -9.49
CA LEU A 255 9.48 -7.42 -8.63
C LEU A 255 9.41 -5.96 -8.17
N LYS A 256 9.57 -5.70 -6.88
CA LYS A 256 10.03 -4.41 -6.37
C LYS A 256 11.55 -4.47 -6.33
N THR A 257 12.21 -3.66 -7.14
CA THR A 257 13.67 -3.64 -7.17
C THR A 257 14.22 -2.66 -6.13
N ALA A 258 15.42 -2.93 -5.62
CA ALA A 258 16.15 -1.96 -4.83
C ALA A 258 16.56 -0.74 -5.70
N PRO A 259 16.20 0.50 -5.31
CA PRO A 259 16.53 1.68 -6.10
C PRO A 259 17.96 2.18 -5.89
N HIS A 260 18.55 1.85 -4.74
CA HIS A 260 19.69 2.57 -4.21
C HIS A 260 21.04 2.14 -4.75
N ASP A 261 21.14 0.98 -5.41
CA ASP A 261 22.44 0.53 -5.89
C ASP A 261 22.39 0.13 -7.36
N SER A 262 22.45 1.14 -8.22
CA SER A 262 22.43 0.99 -9.67
C SER A 262 23.56 0.11 -10.22
N LYS A 263 24.57 -0.20 -9.41
CA LYS A 263 25.66 -1.12 -9.70
C LYS A 263 25.62 -2.40 -8.87
N GLY A 264 24.85 -2.41 -7.77
CA GLY A 264 24.88 -3.42 -6.73
C GLY A 264 23.59 -4.21 -6.52
N SER A 265 22.58 -4.14 -7.44
CA SER A 265 21.35 -4.93 -7.32
C SER A 265 20.81 -5.35 -8.69
N SER A 266 19.81 -6.26 -8.69
CA SER A 266 19.15 -6.80 -9.88
C SER A 266 20.14 -7.44 -10.85
N SER A 267 20.93 -8.39 -10.35
CA SER A 267 21.88 -9.15 -11.15
C SER A 267 21.15 -9.93 -12.27
N PRO A 268 21.79 -10.19 -13.42
CA PRO A 268 21.17 -11.00 -14.47
C PRO A 268 20.70 -12.36 -13.97
N ALA A 269 21.49 -13.03 -13.15
CA ALA A 269 21.15 -14.33 -12.57
C ALA A 269 19.90 -14.26 -11.70
N PHE A 270 19.79 -13.22 -10.86
CA PHE A 270 18.62 -13.01 -10.01
C PHE A 270 17.35 -12.77 -10.82
N LEU A 271 17.43 -11.95 -11.87
CA LEU A 271 16.28 -11.69 -12.74
C LEU A 271 15.88 -12.93 -13.58
N GLU A 272 16.84 -13.75 -13.98
CA GLU A 272 16.60 -14.98 -14.75
C GLU A 272 16.01 -16.12 -13.93
N ALA A 273 16.19 -16.08 -12.61
CA ALA A 273 15.64 -17.08 -11.70
C ALA A 273 14.11 -17.01 -11.55
N MET A 274 13.47 -15.96 -12.07
CA MET A 274 12.03 -15.69 -11.87
C MET A 274 11.32 -15.46 -13.20
N PRO A 275 10.04 -15.90 -13.37
CA PRO A 275 9.22 -15.63 -14.57
C PRO A 275 8.69 -14.18 -14.58
N LEU A 276 9.56 -13.20 -14.42
CA LEU A 276 9.22 -11.79 -14.27
C LEU A 276 8.52 -11.22 -15.51
N LYS A 277 7.44 -10.47 -15.28
CA LYS A 277 6.69 -9.72 -16.29
C LYS A 277 6.83 -8.22 -16.11
N ALA A 278 6.94 -7.77 -14.86
CA ALA A 278 7.03 -6.36 -14.53
C ALA A 278 7.90 -6.12 -13.30
N ALA A 279 8.49 -4.93 -13.23
CA ALA A 279 9.21 -4.46 -12.06
C ALA A 279 8.82 -3.03 -11.72
N PHE A 280 8.74 -2.73 -10.43
CA PHE A 280 8.57 -1.38 -9.89
C PHE A 280 9.90 -0.89 -9.34
N ILE A 281 10.23 0.35 -9.66
CA ILE A 281 11.37 1.07 -9.09
C ILE A 281 10.93 2.44 -8.61
N SER A 282 11.21 2.74 -7.36
CA SER A 282 10.90 4.02 -6.73
C SER A 282 12.17 4.84 -6.58
N TYR A 283 12.15 6.09 -7.04
CA TYR A 283 13.26 7.03 -6.90
C TYR A 283 12.79 8.48 -7.09
N GLY A 284 13.56 9.45 -6.58
CA GLY A 284 13.25 10.87 -6.72
C GLY A 284 13.52 11.40 -8.15
N LYS A 285 12.64 12.27 -8.66
CA LYS A 285 12.75 12.84 -10.02
C LYS A 285 14.10 13.47 -10.31
N ASP A 286 14.62 14.23 -9.34
CA ASP A 286 15.88 14.99 -9.47
C ASP A 286 17.00 14.33 -8.64
N ASN A 287 17.01 12.99 -8.58
CA ASN A 287 18.00 12.26 -7.78
C ASN A 287 19.41 12.46 -8.30
N SER A 288 20.34 12.72 -7.39
CA SER A 288 21.76 12.89 -7.68
C SER A 288 22.52 11.57 -7.89
N TYR A 289 21.85 10.43 -7.67
CA TYR A 289 22.44 9.10 -7.71
C TYR A 289 22.40 8.47 -9.10
N GLY A 290 21.69 9.09 -10.06
CA GLY A 290 21.57 8.59 -11.45
C GLY A 290 20.64 7.39 -11.59
N HIS A 291 19.62 7.28 -10.70
CA HIS A 291 18.62 6.22 -10.79
C HIS A 291 17.51 6.52 -11.80
N PRO A 292 16.99 5.49 -12.49
CA PRO A 292 17.57 4.15 -12.58
C PRO A 292 18.83 4.18 -13.43
N SER A 293 19.81 3.34 -13.10
CA SER A 293 20.98 3.25 -13.98
C SER A 293 20.58 2.70 -15.34
N GLY A 294 21.28 3.17 -16.39
CA GLY A 294 21.08 2.63 -17.73
C GLY A 294 21.28 1.10 -17.80
N GLN A 295 22.13 0.56 -16.92
CA GLN A 295 22.37 -0.89 -16.84
C GLN A 295 21.14 -1.67 -16.36
N VAL A 296 20.43 -1.18 -15.31
CA VAL A 296 19.19 -1.83 -14.82
C VAL A 296 18.12 -1.78 -15.90
N THR A 297 17.94 -0.62 -16.53
CA THR A 297 16.96 -0.47 -17.62
C THR A 297 17.25 -1.40 -18.81
N GLU A 298 18.53 -1.54 -19.20
CA GLU A 298 18.92 -2.46 -20.26
C GLU A 298 18.73 -3.94 -19.90
N LYS A 299 19.05 -4.32 -18.63
CA LYS A 299 18.83 -5.70 -18.15
C LYS A 299 17.34 -6.05 -18.22
N MET A 300 16.46 -5.19 -17.68
CA MET A 300 15.02 -5.41 -17.73
C MET A 300 14.48 -5.52 -19.15
N LYS A 301 14.95 -4.63 -20.04
CA LYS A 301 14.56 -4.66 -21.47
C LYS A 301 15.02 -5.94 -22.17
N LYS A 302 16.25 -6.41 -21.93
CA LYS A 302 16.77 -7.65 -22.52
C LYS A 302 15.95 -8.88 -22.13
N GLN A 303 15.39 -8.88 -20.94
CA GLN A 303 14.55 -9.97 -20.42
C GLN A 303 13.04 -9.75 -20.66
N ASN A 304 12.66 -8.73 -21.44
CA ASN A 304 11.25 -8.36 -21.69
C ASN A 304 10.45 -8.02 -20.42
N ILE A 305 11.11 -7.53 -19.38
CA ILE A 305 10.47 -7.10 -18.13
C ILE A 305 10.02 -5.65 -18.30
N SER A 306 8.72 -5.38 -18.10
CA SER A 306 8.17 -4.02 -18.14
C SER A 306 8.56 -3.25 -16.87
N LEU A 307 9.26 -2.11 -17.01
CA LEU A 307 9.72 -1.30 -15.89
C LEU A 307 8.77 -0.12 -15.62
N TYR A 308 8.27 -0.01 -14.38
CA TYR A 308 7.38 1.03 -13.89
C TYR A 308 8.11 1.90 -12.85
N GLU A 309 8.39 3.14 -13.21
CA GLU A 309 9.25 4.06 -12.48
C GLU A 309 8.44 5.21 -11.88
N THR A 310 8.66 5.56 -10.61
CA THR A 310 7.98 6.71 -9.98
C THR A 310 8.61 8.04 -10.35
N GLY A 311 9.93 8.10 -10.52
CA GLY A 311 10.68 9.33 -10.74
C GLY A 311 10.18 10.17 -11.92
N GLY A 312 9.50 11.28 -11.61
CA GLY A 312 8.87 12.16 -12.60
C GLY A 312 7.66 11.61 -13.33
N LYS A 313 7.32 10.32 -13.12
CA LYS A 313 6.15 9.66 -13.72
C LYS A 313 4.99 9.52 -12.74
N GLY A 314 5.22 9.73 -11.44
CA GLY A 314 4.21 9.63 -10.40
C GLY A 314 3.91 8.19 -9.97
N ALA A 315 2.95 8.03 -9.07
CA ALA A 315 2.56 6.75 -8.50
C ALA A 315 1.90 5.81 -9.52
N TRP A 316 2.12 4.50 -9.35
CA TRP A 316 1.56 3.45 -10.20
C TRP A 316 0.61 2.55 -9.41
N THR A 317 -0.46 2.13 -10.05
CA THR A 317 -1.41 1.16 -9.50
C THR A 317 -1.43 -0.10 -10.34
N LEU A 318 -1.20 -1.26 -9.70
CA LEU A 318 -1.49 -2.57 -10.26
C LEU A 318 -2.84 -3.04 -9.70
N GLU A 319 -3.75 -3.43 -10.57
CA GLU A 319 -5.03 -4.04 -10.20
C GLU A 319 -5.09 -5.47 -10.74
N SER A 320 -5.49 -6.42 -9.88
CA SER A 320 -5.83 -7.79 -10.31
C SER A 320 -7.29 -8.07 -10.04
N LYS A 321 -8.05 -8.31 -11.12
CA LYS A 321 -9.49 -8.60 -11.09
C LYS A 321 -9.80 -9.77 -12.01
N ALA A 322 -10.41 -10.81 -11.47
CA ALA A 322 -10.82 -12.00 -12.23
C ALA A 322 -9.67 -12.60 -13.09
N GLY A 323 -8.44 -12.63 -12.55
CA GLY A 323 -7.27 -13.16 -13.24
C GLY A 323 -6.56 -12.19 -14.21
N ASN A 324 -7.16 -11.02 -14.48
CA ASN A 324 -6.53 -10.00 -15.32
C ASN A 324 -5.73 -9.02 -14.46
N VAL A 325 -4.48 -8.78 -14.83
CA VAL A 325 -3.60 -7.80 -14.20
C VAL A 325 -3.46 -6.58 -15.11
N ILE A 326 -3.73 -5.40 -14.55
CA ILE A 326 -3.61 -4.11 -15.25
C ILE A 326 -2.73 -3.20 -14.41
N ILE A 327 -1.71 -2.59 -15.03
CA ILE A 327 -0.85 -1.58 -14.41
C ILE A 327 -1.13 -0.22 -15.08
N LYS A 328 -1.40 0.79 -14.28
CA LYS A 328 -1.73 2.14 -14.75
C LYS A 328 -1.15 3.23 -13.85
N ARG A 329 -0.92 4.41 -14.37
CA ARG A 329 -0.58 5.57 -13.54
C ARG A 329 -1.77 5.96 -12.66
N THR A 330 -1.50 6.23 -11.41
CA THR A 330 -2.54 6.59 -10.42
C THR A 330 -3.11 7.98 -10.67
N VAL A 331 -2.26 8.93 -11.10
CA VAL A 331 -2.64 10.31 -11.45
C VAL A 331 -1.91 10.66 -12.74
N LYS A 332 -2.64 11.10 -13.77
CA LYS A 332 -2.01 11.70 -14.96
C LYS A 332 -1.40 13.04 -14.55
N SER A 333 -0.15 13.30 -14.91
CA SER A 333 0.45 14.61 -14.74
C SER A 333 -0.40 15.67 -15.46
N ARG A 334 -0.62 16.84 -14.81
CA ARG A 334 -1.23 17.99 -15.49
C ARG A 334 -0.30 18.42 -16.62
N GLY A 335 -0.57 17.99 -17.84
CA GLY A 335 0.21 18.40 -19.03
C GLY A 335 0.40 17.32 -20.10
N GLU A 336 -0.03 16.08 -19.87
CA GLU A 336 -0.09 15.06 -20.92
C GLU A 336 -1.54 14.96 -21.42
N ASN A 337 -1.87 15.76 -22.43
CA ASN A 337 -3.04 15.59 -23.34
C ASN A 337 -2.57 14.92 -24.62
#